data_5aff6c33b6fa5831aeb739b27571bff9
#
_entry.id   5aff6c33b6fa5831aeb739b27571bff9
#
_cell.length_a   1.000
_cell.length_b   1.000
_cell.length_c   1.000
_cell.angle_alpha   90.00
_cell.angle_beta   90.00
_cell.angle_gamma   90.00
#
_symmetry.space_group_name_H-M   'P 1'
#
loop_
_entity.id
_entity.type
_entity.pdbx_description
1 polymer ?
#
loop_
_entity_poly.entity_id
_entity_poly.type
_entity_poly.pdbx_seq_one_letter_code
_entity_poly.pdbx_strand_id
1 'polypeptide(L)'
;MVKYRKLIAAAVVSSATLLGLATAATPDPAVSSKCSDIKWNAELLKNYPSAPGGCQEIVVRDGKKFARFDATVVTVNPDGISVRFLDPYGNTGRLIKIQAGKDARVQISGEKVEYDKLKKDQKMSFYIPEATLGVISDPTDLAASKIVVD
;
A
#
# COMPACT_ATOMS: atom_id res chain seq x y z
N MET A 1 -63.69 -32.73 43.78
CA MET A 1 -64.02 -32.04 42.55
C MET A 1 -63.15 -30.80 42.47
N VAL A 2 -62.05 -30.83 41.65
CA VAL A 2 -61.12 -29.73 41.54
C VAL A 2 -61.28 -29.15 40.14
N LYS A 3 -61.74 -27.88 40.05
CA LYS A 3 -61.88 -27.16 38.76
C LYS A 3 -60.59 -26.54 38.35
N TYR A 4 -59.99 -27.01 37.22
CA TYR A 4 -58.86 -26.39 36.57
C TYR A 4 -59.28 -25.13 35.80
N ARG A 5 -58.82 -23.96 36.24
CA ARG A 5 -58.87 -22.72 35.43
C ARG A 5 -57.66 -22.65 34.54
N LYS A 6 -57.87 -22.68 33.23
CA LYS A 6 -56.82 -22.42 32.20
C LYS A 6 -56.51 -20.93 32.20
N LEU A 7 -55.29 -20.59 32.54
CA LEU A 7 -54.69 -19.26 32.29
C LEU A 7 -54.04 -19.29 30.93
N ILE A 8 -54.54 -18.44 30.02
CA ILE A 8 -53.95 -18.19 28.73
C ILE A 8 -52.94 -17.05 28.92
N ALA A 9 -51.65 -17.36 28.85
CA ALA A 9 -50.59 -16.35 28.82
C ALA A 9 -50.36 -15.91 27.37
N ALA A 10 -50.70 -14.66 27.08
CA ALA A 10 -50.37 -14.01 25.81
C ALA A 10 -48.87 -13.65 25.80
N ALA A 11 -48.09 -14.30 24.96
CA ALA A 11 -46.72 -13.96 24.74
C ALA A 11 -46.64 -12.78 23.75
N VAL A 12 -46.21 -11.63 24.23
CA VAL A 12 -45.87 -10.46 23.39
C VAL A 12 -44.47 -10.68 22.81
N VAL A 13 -44.39 -10.96 21.54
CA VAL A 13 -43.13 -11.05 20.79
C VAL A 13 -42.71 -9.63 20.44
N SER A 14 -41.77 -9.08 21.19
CA SER A 14 -41.10 -7.81 20.85
C SER A 14 -40.04 -8.09 19.78
N SER A 15 -40.32 -7.72 18.54
CA SER A 15 -39.38 -7.76 17.45
C SER A 15 -38.38 -6.60 17.60
N ALA A 16 -37.20 -6.87 18.15
CA ALA A 16 -36.07 -5.94 18.12
C ALA A 16 -35.47 -5.92 16.73
N THR A 17 -35.75 -4.87 15.95
CA THR A 17 -35.04 -4.56 14.69
C THR A 17 -33.63 -4.09 15.02
N LEU A 18 -32.65 -4.99 14.89
CA LEU A 18 -31.24 -4.67 14.87
C LEU A 18 -30.96 -3.92 13.57
N LEU A 19 -30.87 -2.59 13.63
CA LEU A 19 -30.24 -1.78 12.59
C LEU A 19 -28.75 -2.15 12.56
N GLY A 20 -28.40 -3.08 11.70
CA GLY A 20 -27.02 -3.39 11.39
C GLY A 20 -26.39 -2.16 10.74
N LEU A 21 -25.47 -1.50 11.45
CA LEU A 21 -24.53 -0.56 10.85
C LEU A 21 -23.67 -1.36 9.86
N ALA A 22 -24.03 -1.27 8.58
CA ALA A 22 -23.18 -1.75 7.50
C ALA A 22 -21.92 -0.86 7.52
N THR A 23 -20.85 -1.34 8.15
CA THR A 23 -19.51 -0.79 7.94
C THR A 23 -19.19 -0.99 6.48
N ALA A 24 -19.22 0.10 5.70
CA ALA A 24 -18.74 0.10 4.33
C ALA A 24 -17.26 -0.31 4.38
N ALA A 25 -16.99 -1.57 4.04
CA ALA A 25 -15.62 -2.04 3.83
C ALA A 25 -15.03 -1.15 2.74
N THR A 26 -13.94 -0.46 3.04
CA THR A 26 -13.14 0.23 2.02
C THR A 26 -12.73 -0.82 1.00
N PRO A 27 -13.06 -0.64 -0.29
CA PRO A 27 -12.70 -1.63 -1.30
C PRO A 27 -11.17 -1.79 -1.30
N ASP A 28 -10.71 -3.03 -1.23
CA ASP A 28 -9.29 -3.35 -1.43
C ASP A 28 -8.81 -2.79 -2.76
N PRO A 29 -7.56 -2.32 -2.85
CA PRO A 29 -7.00 -1.82 -4.10
C PRO A 29 -7.08 -2.91 -5.16
N ALA A 30 -7.66 -2.58 -6.32
CA ALA A 30 -7.69 -3.50 -7.44
C ALA A 30 -6.24 -3.69 -7.95
N VAL A 31 -5.82 -4.94 -8.06
CA VAL A 31 -4.48 -5.30 -8.54
C VAL A 31 -4.58 -5.72 -10.00
N SER A 32 -3.80 -5.08 -10.87
CA SER A 32 -3.58 -5.51 -12.24
C SER A 32 -2.24 -6.23 -12.34
N SER A 33 -2.20 -7.37 -13.01
CA SER A 33 -0.96 -8.14 -13.17
C SER A 33 -0.03 -7.61 -14.26
N LYS A 34 -0.43 -6.57 -15.01
CA LYS A 34 0.32 -6.11 -16.18
C LYS A 34 0.91 -4.73 -15.97
N CYS A 35 2.21 -4.66 -15.82
CA CYS A 35 2.97 -3.40 -15.75
C CYS A 35 2.91 -2.57 -17.05
N SER A 36 2.42 -3.14 -18.15
CA SER A 36 2.11 -2.41 -19.39
C SER A 36 0.88 -1.50 -19.29
N ASP A 37 0.05 -1.70 -18.28
CA ASP A 37 -1.22 -0.97 -18.13
C ASP A 37 -1.03 0.43 -17.50
N ILE A 38 0.19 0.76 -17.08
CA ILE A 38 0.54 2.08 -16.56
C ILE A 38 1.22 2.92 -17.63
N LYS A 39 0.84 4.19 -17.70
CA LYS A 39 1.53 5.17 -18.53
C LYS A 39 2.72 5.74 -17.76
N TRP A 40 3.90 5.23 -18.09
CA TRP A 40 5.14 5.67 -17.43
C TRP A 40 5.41 7.15 -17.67
N ASN A 41 5.81 7.84 -16.60
CA ASN A 41 6.25 9.23 -16.68
C ASN A 41 7.50 9.36 -17.55
N ALA A 42 7.51 10.30 -18.51
CA ALA A 42 8.61 10.47 -19.45
C ALA A 42 9.93 10.86 -18.79
N GLU A 43 9.89 11.67 -17.73
CA GLU A 43 11.08 12.04 -16.96
C GLU A 43 11.64 10.83 -16.19
N LEU A 44 10.75 10.00 -15.62
CA LEU A 44 11.16 8.75 -15.00
C LEU A 44 11.89 7.85 -16.02
N LEU A 45 11.32 7.64 -17.20
CA LEU A 45 11.95 6.79 -18.23
C LEU A 45 13.26 7.38 -18.77
N LYS A 46 13.38 8.70 -18.84
CA LYS A 46 14.64 9.36 -19.23
C LYS A 46 15.76 9.06 -18.24
N ASN A 47 15.47 9.11 -16.95
CA ASN A 47 16.45 8.91 -15.88
C ASN A 47 16.62 7.42 -15.53
N TYR A 48 15.56 6.63 -15.69
CA TYR A 48 15.49 5.21 -15.32
C TYR A 48 14.81 4.38 -16.41
N PRO A 49 15.45 4.17 -17.56
CA PRO A 49 14.82 3.45 -18.67
C PRO A 49 14.47 1.99 -18.35
N SER A 50 15.12 1.42 -17.33
CA SER A 50 14.84 0.05 -16.86
C SER A 50 13.71 -0.04 -15.84
N ALA A 51 13.08 1.08 -15.43
CA ALA A 51 12.01 1.08 -14.44
C ALA A 51 10.85 0.11 -14.78
N PRO A 52 10.35 0.04 -16.03
CA PRO A 52 9.31 -0.92 -16.38
C PRO A 52 9.66 -2.38 -16.07
N GLY A 53 10.94 -2.75 -16.22
CA GLY A 53 11.41 -4.11 -15.95
C GLY A 53 11.45 -4.48 -14.46
N GLY A 54 11.50 -3.50 -13.56
CA GLY A 54 11.44 -3.71 -12.11
C GLY A 54 10.03 -3.73 -11.53
N CYS A 55 9.03 -3.39 -12.33
CA CYS A 55 7.63 -3.36 -11.89
C CYS A 55 7.13 -4.77 -11.60
N GLN A 56 6.53 -4.97 -10.43
CA GLN A 56 5.96 -6.25 -9.99
C GLN A 56 4.49 -6.36 -10.42
N GLU A 57 3.71 -5.31 -10.17
CA GLU A 57 2.29 -5.25 -10.48
C GLU A 57 1.79 -3.80 -10.51
N ILE A 58 0.58 -3.60 -11.00
CA ILE A 58 -0.11 -2.31 -10.92
C ILE A 58 -1.21 -2.39 -9.88
N VAL A 59 -1.16 -1.47 -8.93
CA VAL A 59 -2.20 -1.28 -7.92
C VAL A 59 -3.05 -0.08 -8.31
N VAL A 60 -4.37 -0.24 -8.30
CA VAL A 60 -5.31 0.86 -8.53
C VAL A 60 -5.97 1.23 -7.23
N ARG A 61 -5.82 2.50 -6.81
CA ARG A 61 -6.44 3.04 -5.60
C ARG A 61 -7.10 4.37 -5.92
N ASP A 62 -8.37 4.51 -5.59
CA ASP A 62 -9.18 5.72 -5.86
C ASP A 62 -9.06 6.21 -7.33
N GLY A 63 -9.07 5.27 -8.29
CA GLY A 63 -8.92 5.56 -9.72
C GLY A 63 -7.51 5.95 -10.16
N LYS A 64 -6.52 5.97 -9.27
CA LYS A 64 -5.11 6.24 -9.57
C LYS A 64 -4.34 4.95 -9.69
N LYS A 65 -3.42 4.90 -10.67
CA LYS A 65 -2.55 3.75 -10.88
C LYS A 65 -1.19 3.97 -10.25
N PHE A 66 -0.67 2.90 -9.65
CA PHE A 66 0.65 2.86 -9.01
C PHE A 66 1.37 1.61 -9.45
N ALA A 67 2.62 1.75 -9.89
CA ALA A 67 3.49 0.61 -10.13
C ALA A 67 4.16 0.19 -8.82
N ARG A 68 3.98 -1.06 -8.40
CA ARG A 68 4.67 -1.61 -7.22
C ARG A 68 6.05 -2.11 -7.60
N PHE A 69 7.02 -1.77 -6.75
CA PHE A 69 8.39 -2.25 -6.79
C PHE A 69 8.75 -2.85 -5.45
N ASP A 70 9.37 -4.01 -5.46
CA ASP A 70 9.94 -4.58 -4.26
C ASP A 70 11.41 -4.20 -4.17
N ALA A 71 11.89 -3.93 -2.97
CA ALA A 71 13.25 -3.50 -2.73
C ALA A 71 13.81 -4.01 -1.40
N THR A 72 15.13 -4.02 -1.31
CA THR A 72 15.86 -4.33 -0.08
C THR A 72 16.61 -3.08 0.38
N VAL A 73 16.50 -2.73 1.65
CA VAL A 73 17.22 -1.63 2.27
C VAL A 73 18.71 -1.98 2.34
N VAL A 74 19.56 -1.10 1.82
CA VAL A 74 21.02 -1.25 1.86
C VAL A 74 21.63 -0.39 2.96
N THR A 75 21.23 0.88 3.02
CA THR A 75 21.67 1.82 4.06
C THR A 75 20.51 2.70 4.50
N VAL A 76 20.56 3.15 5.74
CA VAL A 76 19.66 4.15 6.31
C VAL A 76 20.47 5.39 6.64
N ASN A 77 20.05 6.55 6.16
CA ASN A 77 20.69 7.84 6.35
C ASN A 77 19.69 8.81 6.98
N PRO A 78 20.14 9.89 7.60
CA PRO A 78 19.24 10.88 8.21
C PRO A 78 18.26 11.54 7.23
N ASP A 79 18.58 11.58 5.94
CA ASP A 79 17.82 12.23 4.86
C ASP A 79 17.08 11.22 3.96
N GLY A 80 17.11 9.93 4.29
CA GLY A 80 16.43 8.90 3.53
C GLY A 80 17.12 7.54 3.57
N ILE A 81 16.85 6.71 2.59
CA ILE A 81 17.37 5.35 2.49
C ILE A 81 17.96 5.09 1.12
N SER A 82 18.98 4.22 1.08
CA SER A 82 19.43 3.61 -0.16
C SER A 82 18.88 2.20 -0.28
N VAL A 83 18.28 1.87 -1.40
CA VAL A 83 17.64 0.59 -1.65
C VAL A 83 18.13 -0.02 -2.96
N ARG A 84 18.05 -1.36 -3.07
CA ARG A 84 18.16 -2.08 -4.33
C ARG A 84 16.78 -2.62 -4.69
N PHE A 85 16.25 -2.18 -5.81
CA PHE A 85 15.03 -2.73 -6.35
C PHE A 85 15.28 -4.16 -6.86
N LEU A 86 14.25 -4.98 -6.75
CA LEU A 86 14.23 -6.35 -7.25
C LEU A 86 13.41 -6.37 -8.54
N ASP A 87 13.87 -7.15 -9.52
CA ASP A 87 13.02 -7.48 -10.66
C ASP A 87 12.01 -8.58 -10.28
N PRO A 88 11.01 -8.89 -11.14
CA PRO A 88 10.04 -9.94 -10.89
C PRO A 88 10.64 -11.35 -10.69
N TYR A 89 11.89 -11.53 -11.07
CA TYR A 89 12.63 -12.79 -10.91
C TYR A 89 13.50 -12.80 -9.64
N GLY A 90 13.48 -11.70 -8.86
CA GLY A 90 14.26 -11.56 -7.63
C GLY A 90 15.70 -11.13 -7.82
N ASN A 91 16.12 -10.76 -9.06
CA ASN A 91 17.46 -10.22 -9.27
C ASN A 91 17.55 -8.78 -8.78
N THR A 92 18.70 -8.42 -8.25
CA THR A 92 18.93 -7.07 -7.72
C THR A 92 19.30 -6.08 -8.81
N GLY A 93 18.60 -4.95 -8.84
CA GLY A 93 18.91 -3.82 -9.72
C GLY A 93 19.95 -2.86 -9.16
N ARG A 94 19.96 -1.63 -9.71
CA ARG A 94 20.84 -0.55 -9.27
C ARG A 94 20.52 -0.11 -7.85
N LEU A 95 21.52 0.45 -7.17
CA LEU A 95 21.34 1.18 -5.94
C LEU A 95 20.62 2.50 -6.23
N ILE A 96 19.58 2.81 -5.49
CA ILE A 96 18.79 4.03 -5.64
C ILE A 96 18.62 4.66 -4.28
N LYS A 97 18.91 5.97 -4.18
CA LYS A 97 18.65 6.75 -2.98
C LYS A 97 17.23 7.34 -3.03
N ILE A 98 16.46 7.09 -1.99
CA ILE A 98 15.15 7.67 -1.78
C ILE A 98 15.27 8.71 -0.69
N GLN A 99 15.18 9.98 -1.05
CA GLN A 99 15.17 11.07 -0.10
C GLN A 99 13.79 11.17 0.55
N ALA A 100 13.77 11.23 1.87
CA ALA A 100 12.57 11.36 2.67
C ALA A 100 12.55 12.70 3.39
N GLY A 101 11.37 13.30 3.51
CA GLY A 101 11.16 14.42 4.43
C GLY A 101 11.28 13.96 5.89
N LYS A 102 11.50 14.90 6.81
CA LYS A 102 11.64 14.59 8.25
C LYS A 102 10.46 13.82 8.84
N ASP A 103 9.27 14.05 8.31
CA ASP A 103 8.03 13.41 8.79
C ASP A 103 7.58 12.23 7.92
N ALA A 104 8.41 11.83 6.95
CA ALA A 104 8.07 10.73 6.08
C ALA A 104 8.02 9.41 6.85
N ARG A 105 7.04 8.59 6.52
CA ARG A 105 6.83 7.25 7.09
C ARG A 105 6.79 6.24 5.96
N VAL A 106 7.23 5.05 6.24
CA VAL A 106 7.04 3.88 5.37
C VAL A 106 6.02 2.95 5.99
N GLN A 107 5.25 2.28 5.17
CA GLN A 107 4.35 1.23 5.64
C GLN A 107 5.01 -0.12 5.49
N ILE A 108 5.09 -0.87 6.60
CA ILE A 108 5.63 -2.22 6.65
C ILE A 108 4.64 -3.08 7.39
N SER A 109 4.11 -4.10 6.73
CA SER A 109 3.10 -5.02 7.31
C SER A 109 1.90 -4.30 7.95
N GLY A 110 1.47 -3.17 7.36
CA GLY A 110 0.35 -2.37 7.84
C GLY A 110 0.71 -1.31 8.91
N GLU A 111 1.94 -1.30 9.41
CA GLU A 111 2.41 -0.32 10.39
C GLU A 111 3.19 0.82 9.72
N LYS A 112 2.96 2.06 10.15
CA LYS A 112 3.74 3.23 9.72
C LYS A 112 5.00 3.33 10.56
N VAL A 113 6.14 3.18 9.92
CA VAL A 113 7.48 3.20 10.55
C VAL A 113 8.25 4.41 10.06
N GLU A 114 9.00 5.06 10.94
CA GLU A 114 9.93 6.14 10.59
C GLU A 114 11.11 5.60 9.79
N TYR A 115 11.63 6.40 8.84
CA TYR A 115 12.75 5.97 7.99
C TYR A 115 14.00 5.58 8.79
N ASP A 116 14.27 6.27 9.90
CA ASP A 116 15.43 6.02 10.78
C ASP A 116 15.31 4.69 11.57
N LYS A 117 14.11 4.11 11.63
CA LYS A 117 13.86 2.80 12.28
C LYS A 117 14.00 1.61 11.33
N LEU A 118 14.22 1.87 10.04
CA LEU A 118 14.45 0.81 9.07
C LEU A 118 15.80 0.12 9.34
N LYS A 119 15.88 -1.14 8.93
CA LYS A 119 17.09 -1.96 9.12
C LYS A 119 17.68 -2.34 7.77
N LYS A 120 19.00 -2.45 7.71
CA LYS A 120 19.67 -3.07 6.58
C LYS A 120 19.09 -4.45 6.31
N ASP A 121 19.01 -4.82 5.02
CA ASP A 121 18.46 -6.07 4.51
C ASP A 121 16.94 -6.25 4.71
N GLN A 122 16.26 -5.23 5.22
CA GLN A 122 14.81 -5.22 5.33
C GLN A 122 14.18 -5.13 3.94
N LYS A 123 13.22 -6.03 3.65
CA LYS A 123 12.44 -6.00 2.42
C LYS A 123 11.24 -5.09 2.60
N MET A 124 10.91 -4.35 1.54
CA MET A 124 9.76 -3.46 1.52
C MET A 124 9.28 -3.21 0.11
N SER A 125 8.05 -2.74 -0.03
CA SER A 125 7.48 -2.34 -1.31
C SER A 125 7.39 -0.83 -1.40
N PHE A 126 7.59 -0.33 -2.61
CA PHE A 126 7.40 1.06 -2.98
C PHE A 126 6.44 1.16 -4.14
N TYR A 127 5.77 2.29 -4.25
CA TYR A 127 4.81 2.56 -5.30
C TYR A 127 5.21 3.82 -6.05
N ILE A 128 5.24 3.74 -7.37
CA ILE A 128 5.48 4.87 -8.26
C ILE A 128 4.14 5.27 -8.86
N PRO A 129 3.63 6.47 -8.56
CA PRO A 129 2.39 6.96 -9.15
C PRO A 129 2.51 7.19 -10.65
N GLU A 130 1.48 6.85 -11.44
CA GLU A 130 1.45 7.13 -12.88
C GLU A 130 1.53 8.64 -13.18
N ALA A 131 0.86 9.46 -12.38
CA ALA A 131 0.68 10.88 -12.64
C ALA A 131 1.85 11.75 -12.17
N THR A 132 2.65 11.28 -11.22
CA THR A 132 3.72 12.08 -10.58
C THR A 132 5.03 11.34 -10.53
N LEU A 133 6.14 12.11 -10.55
CA LEU A 133 7.46 11.55 -10.32
C LEU A 133 7.71 11.43 -8.81
N GLY A 134 8.09 10.26 -8.37
CA GLY A 134 8.42 9.97 -6.97
C GLY A 134 8.03 8.57 -6.54
N VAL A 135 8.32 8.23 -5.29
CA VAL A 135 7.95 6.96 -4.68
C VAL A 135 7.15 7.20 -3.41
N ILE A 136 6.20 6.33 -3.16
CA ILE A 136 5.44 6.27 -1.91
C ILE A 136 5.51 4.85 -1.36
N SER A 137 5.37 4.69 -0.06
CA SER A 137 5.37 3.37 0.59
C SER A 137 3.96 2.77 0.72
N ASP A 138 2.94 3.58 0.53
CA ASP A 138 1.53 3.20 0.60
C ASP A 138 0.74 3.94 -0.48
N PRO A 139 -0.04 3.26 -1.33
CA PRO A 139 -0.86 3.91 -2.36
C PRO A 139 -1.95 4.85 -1.80
N THR A 140 -2.24 4.79 -0.49
CA THR A 140 -3.14 5.73 0.19
C THR A 140 -2.43 7.00 0.65
N ASP A 141 -1.09 6.99 0.71
CA ASP A 141 -0.27 8.14 1.09
C ASP A 141 0.20 8.87 -0.18
N LEU A 142 -0.25 10.11 -0.35
CA LEU A 142 0.11 10.92 -1.51
C LEU A 142 1.41 11.71 -1.34
N ALA A 143 2.04 11.64 -0.16
CA ALA A 143 3.32 12.29 0.11
C ALA A 143 4.46 11.50 -0.52
N ALA A 144 4.76 11.77 -1.78
CA ALA A 144 5.85 11.11 -2.48
C ALA A 144 7.22 11.60 -2.01
N SER A 145 8.16 10.67 -1.85
CA SER A 145 9.57 10.96 -1.63
C SER A 145 10.30 11.15 -2.96
N LYS A 146 11.35 11.96 -2.96
CA LYS A 146 12.16 12.19 -4.15
C LYS A 146 13.06 10.99 -4.43
N ILE A 147 13.11 10.54 -5.69
CA ILE A 147 14.07 9.54 -6.14
C ILE A 147 15.37 10.25 -6.52
N VAL A 148 16.48 9.81 -5.98
CA VAL A 148 17.83 10.26 -6.36
C VAL A 148 18.67 9.03 -6.69
N VAL A 149 19.39 9.07 -7.81
CA VAL A 149 20.38 8.03 -8.17
C VAL A 149 21.72 8.44 -7.62
N ASP A 150 22.39 7.52 -6.94
CA ASP A 150 23.81 7.62 -6.60
C ASP A 150 24.69 7.12 -7.77
#